data_18bf94704dc48d3ffd96236bce44cea8
#
_entry.id   18bf94704dc48d3ffd96236bce44cea8
#
_cell.length_a   1.000
_cell.length_b   1.000
_cell.length_c   1.000
_cell.angle_alpha   90.00
_cell.angle_beta   90.00
_cell.angle_gamma   90.00
#
_symmetry.space_group_name_H-M   'P 1'
#
loop_
_entity.id
_entity.type
_entity.pdbx_description
1 polymer ?
#
loop_
_entity_poly.entity_id
_entity_poly.type
_entity_poly.pdbx_seq_one_letter_code
_entity_poly.pdbx_strand_id
1 'polypeptide(L)'
;MKIKTLYKSLTGVLMLSVFVLGTTFNFESKANEETSYTPTTLITGANRGIGLEFTRQYLEMGWNVIATARKPGKADQLIDLKEKYPDHLTIQQLDVTDHERIDELALELKSEPIDLLLNNAGISGGSSNQLFGNMDYDIYESVLMVNTIGPLKMAEAFYPHVKNSELKKIVSVSSSEGSIGTAFKRGGGRLFFYRSSKTALNMVMVNLALQLKSRGIAVGMVNPGLTDTDFVSDMPFPMRSAELAVSDMIRNIETISVDNTAAYINYNGKPVPW
;
A
#
# COMPACT_ATOMS: atom_id res chain seq x y z
N MET A 1 -11.56 78.26 25.80
CA MET A 1 -12.63 79.31 25.72
C MET A 1 -13.93 78.54 25.49
N LYS A 2 -14.68 78.26 26.58
CA LYS A 2 -16.01 78.79 26.86
C LYS A 2 -16.98 78.44 25.73
N ILE A 3 -18.17 77.77 25.88
CA ILE A 3 -19.23 77.89 26.88
C ILE A 3 -20.23 76.75 26.52
N LYS A 4 -20.72 75.83 27.37
CA LYS A 4 -22.03 75.84 28.06
C LYS A 4 -23.19 76.08 27.09
N THR A 5 -24.35 75.41 27.07
CA THR A 5 -25.23 74.97 28.16
C THR A 5 -26.50 74.41 27.54
N LEU A 6 -27.07 73.36 28.15
CA LEU A 6 -28.42 73.19 28.72
C LEU A 6 -29.68 73.26 27.81
N TYR A 7 -30.61 72.38 27.87
CA TYR A 7 -31.76 72.15 28.71
C TYR A 7 -32.80 71.21 28.05
N LYS A 8 -33.15 70.20 28.81
CA LYS A 8 -34.47 69.77 29.29
C LYS A 8 -35.59 69.35 28.28
N SER A 9 -35.98 68.07 28.48
CA SER A 9 -37.27 67.62 29.07
C SER A 9 -38.47 67.61 28.15
N LEU A 10 -39.06 66.49 27.84
CA LEU A 10 -40.37 66.08 28.30
C LEU A 10 -40.72 64.62 27.94
N THR A 11 -41.21 63.93 28.93
CA THR A 11 -41.92 62.69 29.01
C THR A 11 -42.97 62.41 27.92
N GLY A 12 -43.04 61.19 27.46
CA GLY A 12 -44.18 60.64 26.77
C GLY A 12 -44.07 59.12 26.70
N VAL A 13 -44.66 58.46 27.68
CA VAL A 13 -44.84 57.01 27.78
C VAL A 13 -45.85 56.58 26.70
N LEU A 14 -45.48 55.79 25.77
CA LEU A 14 -46.40 55.00 24.95
C LEU A 14 -45.99 53.52 25.00
N MET A 15 -46.73 52.76 25.83
CA MET A 15 -46.67 51.30 25.86
C MET A 15 -47.28 50.78 24.54
N LEU A 16 -46.45 50.22 23.68
CA LEU A 16 -46.91 49.41 22.56
C LEU A 16 -46.57 47.96 22.87
N SER A 17 -47.58 47.20 23.28
CA SER A 17 -47.49 45.75 23.49
C SER A 17 -47.35 45.05 22.12
N VAL A 18 -46.14 44.62 21.78
CA VAL A 18 -45.89 43.77 20.62
C VAL A 18 -46.05 42.33 21.07
N PHE A 19 -47.13 41.70 20.60
CA PHE A 19 -47.29 40.25 20.65
C PHE A 19 -46.31 39.61 19.69
N VAL A 20 -45.18 39.06 20.19
CA VAL A 20 -44.29 38.23 19.40
C VAL A 20 -44.86 36.82 19.37
N LEU A 21 -45.51 36.44 18.25
CA LEU A 21 -45.79 35.03 17.98
C LEU A 21 -44.45 34.35 17.80
N GLY A 22 -44.04 33.57 18.80
CA GLY A 22 -42.87 32.70 18.74
C GLY A 22 -43.13 31.51 17.82
N THR A 23 -42.77 31.61 16.52
CA THR A 23 -42.56 30.43 15.71
C THR A 23 -41.19 29.84 16.04
N THR A 24 -41.19 28.79 16.87
CA THR A 24 -39.99 27.98 17.07
C THR A 24 -39.65 27.26 15.73
N PHE A 25 -38.72 27.82 14.97
CA PHE A 25 -38.09 27.07 13.93
C PHE A 25 -37.20 26.01 14.59
N ASN A 26 -37.66 24.75 14.62
CA ASN A 26 -36.80 23.62 14.89
C ASN A 26 -35.84 23.49 13.70
N PHE A 27 -34.63 23.99 13.85
CA PHE A 27 -33.50 23.57 13.03
C PHE A 27 -33.16 22.14 13.42
N GLU A 28 -33.75 21.15 12.75
CA GLU A 28 -33.18 19.83 12.70
C GLU A 28 -31.81 19.98 12.02
N SER A 29 -30.78 20.03 12.84
CA SER A 29 -29.42 19.82 12.38
C SER A 29 -29.36 18.37 11.84
N LYS A 30 -29.57 18.20 10.53
CA LYS A 30 -29.05 17.02 9.85
C LYS A 30 -27.54 17.05 10.09
N ALA A 31 -27.07 16.31 11.08
CA ALA A 31 -25.68 15.89 11.14
C ALA A 31 -25.42 15.21 9.78
N ASN A 32 -24.63 15.84 8.92
CA ASN A 32 -24.00 15.15 7.82
C ASN A 32 -23.21 14.02 8.50
N GLU A 33 -23.67 12.80 8.36
CA GLU A 33 -22.80 11.64 8.45
C GLU A 33 -21.81 11.81 7.30
N GLU A 34 -20.70 12.48 7.55
CA GLU A 34 -19.51 12.31 6.74
C GLU A 34 -19.20 10.81 6.83
N THR A 35 -19.58 10.07 5.82
CA THR A 35 -19.11 8.69 5.64
C THR A 35 -17.59 8.79 5.59
N SER A 36 -16.95 8.48 6.72
CA SER A 36 -15.49 8.53 6.81
C SER A 36 -14.94 7.56 5.77
N TYR A 37 -14.21 8.10 4.79
CA TYR A 37 -13.58 7.30 3.75
C TYR A 37 -12.63 6.28 4.37
N THR A 38 -12.84 5.00 4.07
CA THR A 38 -11.97 3.90 4.52
C THR A 38 -11.16 3.40 3.33
N PRO A 39 -9.84 3.62 3.31
CA PRO A 39 -9.01 3.20 2.19
C PRO A 39 -8.90 1.68 2.11
N THR A 40 -8.71 1.16 0.88
CA THR A 40 -8.59 -0.26 0.60
C THR A 40 -7.21 -0.60 0.04
N THR A 41 -6.56 -1.64 0.57
CA THR A 41 -5.33 -2.20 0.00
C THR A 41 -5.53 -3.64 -0.48
N LEU A 42 -4.98 -3.97 -1.66
CA LEU A 42 -4.83 -5.34 -2.12
C LEU A 42 -3.37 -5.77 -1.96
N ILE A 43 -3.15 -6.88 -1.23
CA ILE A 43 -1.82 -7.38 -0.88
C ILE A 43 -1.61 -8.77 -1.48
N THR A 44 -0.58 -8.94 -2.31
CA THR A 44 -0.23 -10.26 -2.84
C THR A 44 0.71 -11.02 -1.90
N GLY A 45 0.49 -12.34 -1.75
CA GLY A 45 1.31 -13.19 -0.89
C GLY A 45 1.18 -12.86 0.61
N ALA A 46 -0.06 -12.64 1.06
CA ALA A 46 -0.39 -12.13 2.40
C ALA A 46 -0.43 -13.20 3.51
N ASN A 47 -0.16 -14.47 3.21
CA ASN A 47 -0.39 -15.57 4.16
C ASN A 47 0.73 -15.79 5.19
N ARG A 48 1.88 -15.12 5.05
CA ARG A 48 3.02 -15.24 5.98
C ARG A 48 4.01 -14.08 5.84
N GLY A 49 4.96 -14.00 6.77
CA GLY A 49 6.07 -13.06 6.73
C GLY A 49 5.64 -11.61 6.55
N ILE A 50 6.31 -10.90 5.66
CA ILE A 50 6.06 -9.47 5.37
C ILE A 50 4.62 -9.21 4.91
N GLY A 51 4.05 -10.06 4.05
CA GLY A 51 2.69 -9.87 3.55
C GLY A 51 1.62 -10.02 4.62
N LEU A 52 1.77 -10.97 5.53
CA LEU A 52 0.88 -11.14 6.67
C LEU A 52 0.98 -9.96 7.63
N GLU A 53 2.18 -9.48 7.87
CA GLU A 53 2.42 -8.35 8.74
C GLU A 53 1.88 -7.03 8.14
N PHE A 54 1.96 -6.82 6.83
CA PHE A 54 1.25 -5.73 6.15
C PHE A 54 -0.25 -5.83 6.36
N THR A 55 -0.82 -7.04 6.21
CA THR A 55 -2.25 -7.27 6.44
C THR A 55 -2.64 -6.87 7.86
N ARG A 56 -1.88 -7.31 8.86
CA ARG A 56 -2.13 -6.97 10.27
C ARG A 56 -2.08 -5.47 10.52
N GLN A 57 -1.02 -4.79 10.08
CA GLN A 57 -0.84 -3.37 10.36
C GLN A 57 -1.85 -2.49 9.62
N TYR A 58 -2.20 -2.78 8.36
CA TYR A 58 -3.25 -2.04 7.67
C TYR A 58 -4.62 -2.22 8.30
N LEU A 59 -4.95 -3.43 8.79
CA LEU A 59 -6.19 -3.66 9.54
C LEU A 59 -6.20 -2.87 10.86
N GLU A 60 -5.09 -2.81 11.59
CA GLU A 60 -4.95 -2.02 12.82
C GLU A 60 -5.06 -0.50 12.55
N MET A 61 -4.69 -0.05 11.36
CA MET A 61 -4.89 1.33 10.90
C MET A 61 -6.32 1.62 10.42
N GLY A 62 -7.24 0.63 10.46
CA GLY A 62 -8.63 0.77 10.06
C GLY A 62 -8.86 0.70 8.54
N TRP A 63 -7.92 0.17 7.76
CA TRP A 63 -8.08 -0.03 6.33
C TRP A 63 -8.90 -1.28 6.02
N ASN A 64 -9.54 -1.29 4.86
CA ASN A 64 -10.02 -2.52 4.25
C ASN A 64 -8.85 -3.22 3.56
N VAL A 65 -8.71 -4.54 3.78
CA VAL A 65 -7.62 -5.33 3.22
C VAL A 65 -8.16 -6.49 2.40
N ILE A 66 -7.74 -6.56 1.15
CA ILE A 66 -7.91 -7.72 0.28
C ILE A 66 -6.59 -8.49 0.29
N ALA A 67 -6.52 -9.50 1.15
CA ALA A 67 -5.34 -10.34 1.32
C ALA A 67 -5.40 -11.52 0.36
N THR A 68 -4.34 -11.75 -0.44
CA THR A 68 -4.33 -12.89 -1.35
C THR A 68 -3.31 -13.95 -0.95
N ALA A 69 -3.68 -15.21 -1.13
CA ALA A 69 -2.85 -16.38 -0.88
C ALA A 69 -3.14 -17.49 -1.88
N ARG A 70 -2.13 -18.31 -2.21
CA ARG A 70 -2.32 -19.46 -3.12
C ARG A 70 -3.25 -20.53 -2.54
N LYS A 71 -3.23 -20.71 -1.25
CA LYS A 71 -4.02 -21.72 -0.50
C LYS A 71 -4.64 -21.07 0.74
N PRO A 72 -5.72 -20.28 0.60
CA PRO A 72 -6.34 -19.57 1.72
C PRO A 72 -6.73 -20.48 2.89
N GLY A 73 -7.29 -21.65 2.61
CA GLY A 73 -7.69 -22.62 3.63
C GLY A 73 -6.53 -23.26 4.43
N LYS A 74 -5.26 -22.89 4.12
CA LYS A 74 -4.05 -23.29 4.87
C LYS A 74 -3.30 -22.08 5.44
N ALA A 75 -3.95 -20.93 5.47
CA ALA A 75 -3.38 -19.67 5.93
C ALA A 75 -3.95 -19.33 7.33
N ASP A 76 -3.67 -20.16 8.31
CA ASP A 76 -4.26 -20.12 9.66
C ASP A 76 -4.20 -18.71 10.26
N GLN A 77 -3.05 -18.04 10.19
CA GLN A 77 -2.88 -16.67 10.71
C GLN A 77 -3.73 -15.62 9.97
N LEU A 78 -4.03 -15.79 8.66
CA LEU A 78 -4.98 -14.93 7.96
C LEU A 78 -6.42 -15.22 8.38
N ILE A 79 -6.73 -16.48 8.66
CA ILE A 79 -8.05 -16.90 9.15
C ILE A 79 -8.30 -16.28 10.53
N ASP A 80 -7.33 -16.34 11.44
CA ASP A 80 -7.39 -15.69 12.76
C ASP A 80 -7.59 -14.17 12.63
N LEU A 81 -6.89 -13.52 11.70
CA LEU A 81 -7.11 -12.10 11.42
C LEU A 81 -8.50 -11.81 10.87
N LYS A 82 -9.07 -12.70 10.02
CA LYS A 82 -10.42 -12.56 9.50
C LYS A 82 -11.48 -12.66 10.60
N GLU A 83 -11.28 -13.53 11.57
CA GLU A 83 -12.16 -13.62 12.74
C GLU A 83 -12.13 -12.34 13.58
N LYS A 84 -10.95 -11.73 13.72
CA LYS A 84 -10.76 -10.47 14.46
C LYS A 84 -11.28 -9.24 13.71
N TYR A 85 -11.20 -9.23 12.38
CA TYR A 85 -11.60 -8.10 11.52
C TYR A 85 -12.57 -8.54 10.42
N PRO A 86 -13.78 -9.05 10.79
CA PRO A 86 -14.70 -9.69 9.84
C PRO A 86 -15.19 -8.75 8.74
N ASP A 87 -15.32 -7.47 9.01
CA ASP A 87 -15.84 -6.47 8.07
C ASP A 87 -14.75 -5.81 7.22
N HIS A 88 -13.48 -5.90 7.66
CA HIS A 88 -12.36 -5.20 7.03
C HIS A 88 -11.38 -6.10 6.28
N LEU A 89 -11.40 -7.42 6.50
CA LEU A 89 -10.50 -8.35 5.81
C LEU A 89 -11.28 -9.25 4.85
N THR A 90 -10.89 -9.24 3.60
CA THR A 90 -11.31 -10.24 2.60
C THR A 90 -10.10 -11.08 2.20
N ILE A 91 -10.26 -12.41 2.20
CA ILE A 91 -9.20 -13.34 1.79
C ILE A 91 -9.56 -13.94 0.43
N GLN A 92 -8.67 -13.78 -0.55
CA GLN A 92 -8.85 -14.25 -1.92
C GLN A 92 -7.78 -15.26 -2.32
N GLN A 93 -8.19 -16.26 -3.10
CA GLN A 93 -7.24 -17.21 -3.67
C GLN A 93 -6.59 -16.59 -4.91
N LEU A 94 -5.24 -16.52 -4.89
CA LEU A 94 -4.46 -16.04 -6.01
C LEU A 94 -3.04 -16.63 -6.03
N ASP A 95 -2.64 -17.18 -7.18
CA ASP A 95 -1.25 -17.33 -7.57
C ASP A 95 -0.91 -16.22 -8.58
N VAL A 96 0.12 -15.42 -8.31
CA VAL A 96 0.50 -14.29 -9.19
C VAL A 96 1.09 -14.75 -10.53
N THR A 97 1.27 -16.05 -10.73
CA THR A 97 1.68 -16.66 -12.00
C THR A 97 0.49 -17.15 -12.84
N ASP A 98 -0.68 -17.21 -12.25
CA ASP A 98 -1.94 -17.56 -12.92
C ASP A 98 -2.62 -16.28 -13.45
N HIS A 99 -2.30 -15.94 -14.70
CA HIS A 99 -2.76 -14.70 -15.31
C HIS A 99 -4.27 -14.69 -15.55
N GLU A 100 -4.87 -15.85 -15.84
CA GLU A 100 -6.33 -15.95 -16.00
C GLU A 100 -7.03 -15.68 -14.67
N ARG A 101 -6.53 -16.29 -13.58
CA ARG A 101 -7.08 -16.03 -12.24
C ARG A 101 -6.91 -14.57 -11.79
N ILE A 102 -5.83 -13.90 -12.18
CA ILE A 102 -5.67 -12.46 -11.93
C ILE A 102 -6.79 -11.65 -12.61
N ASP A 103 -7.06 -11.94 -13.89
CA ASP A 103 -8.11 -11.25 -14.64
C ASP A 103 -9.51 -11.54 -14.08
N GLU A 104 -9.80 -12.79 -13.71
CA GLU A 104 -11.04 -13.16 -13.03
C GLU A 104 -11.24 -12.41 -11.71
N LEU A 105 -10.20 -12.37 -10.86
CA LEU A 105 -10.27 -11.64 -9.57
C LEU A 105 -10.50 -10.15 -9.78
N ALA A 106 -9.87 -9.54 -10.78
CA ALA A 106 -10.12 -8.15 -11.12
C ALA A 106 -11.58 -7.94 -11.57
N LEU A 107 -12.18 -8.87 -12.31
CA LEU A 107 -13.58 -8.80 -12.68
C LEU A 107 -14.53 -9.02 -11.49
N GLU A 108 -14.23 -9.95 -10.60
CA GLU A 108 -14.98 -10.17 -9.35
C GLU A 108 -15.02 -8.90 -8.49
N LEU A 109 -13.92 -8.16 -8.44
CA LEU A 109 -13.74 -6.94 -7.64
C LEU A 109 -14.03 -5.64 -8.41
N LYS A 110 -14.66 -5.70 -9.59
CA LYS A 110 -14.80 -4.56 -10.52
C LYS A 110 -15.36 -3.26 -9.93
N SER A 111 -16.11 -3.36 -8.84
CA SER A 111 -16.72 -2.19 -8.15
C SER A 111 -15.90 -1.68 -6.98
N GLU A 112 -14.83 -2.38 -6.61
CA GLU A 112 -14.00 -2.05 -5.45
C GLU A 112 -12.86 -1.11 -5.84
N PRO A 113 -12.84 0.14 -5.36
CA PRO A 113 -11.67 0.99 -5.51
C PRO A 113 -10.54 0.45 -4.65
N ILE A 114 -9.33 0.41 -5.21
CA ILE A 114 -8.12 -0.06 -4.52
C ILE A 114 -7.13 1.10 -4.44
N ASP A 115 -6.95 1.63 -3.24
CA ASP A 115 -6.09 2.77 -2.95
C ASP A 115 -4.62 2.44 -3.06
N LEU A 116 -4.30 1.21 -2.65
CA LEU A 116 -2.94 0.68 -2.70
C LEU A 116 -2.95 -0.75 -3.25
N LEU A 117 -2.42 -0.92 -4.46
CA LEU A 117 -2.02 -2.24 -4.94
C LEU A 117 -0.61 -2.52 -4.43
N LEU A 118 -0.47 -3.48 -3.49
CA LEU A 118 0.80 -3.84 -2.89
C LEU A 118 1.28 -5.20 -3.42
N ASN A 119 2.19 -5.17 -4.38
CA ASN A 119 2.87 -6.35 -4.90
C ASN A 119 3.96 -6.79 -3.92
N ASN A 120 3.62 -7.73 -3.04
CA ASN A 120 4.52 -8.26 -2.04
C ASN A 120 4.97 -9.70 -2.35
N ALA A 121 4.17 -10.51 -3.05
CA ALA A 121 4.54 -11.87 -3.38
C ALA A 121 5.93 -11.96 -4.02
N GLY A 122 6.74 -12.90 -3.57
CA GLY A 122 8.10 -13.08 -4.08
C GLY A 122 8.72 -14.38 -3.61
N ILE A 123 9.70 -14.88 -4.39
CA ILE A 123 10.50 -16.06 -4.07
C ILE A 123 11.99 -15.79 -4.34
N SER A 124 12.87 -16.47 -3.58
CA SER A 124 14.33 -16.32 -3.73
C SER A 124 14.94 -17.25 -4.80
N GLY A 125 14.27 -18.36 -5.09
CA GLY A 125 14.80 -19.43 -5.93
C GLY A 125 15.78 -20.37 -5.21
N GLY A 126 16.06 -20.16 -3.92
CA GLY A 126 17.03 -20.95 -3.15
C GLY A 126 18.48 -20.69 -3.57
N SER A 127 19.39 -20.55 -2.61
CA SER A 127 20.80 -20.22 -2.89
C SER A 127 21.54 -21.33 -3.62
N SER A 128 21.21 -22.60 -3.34
CA SER A 128 21.85 -23.78 -3.98
C SER A 128 21.53 -23.92 -5.47
N ASN A 129 20.37 -23.42 -5.91
CA ASN A 129 19.89 -23.58 -7.28
C ASN A 129 20.48 -22.52 -8.26
N GLN A 130 21.22 -21.55 -7.75
CA GLN A 130 21.76 -20.43 -8.53
C GLN A 130 23.28 -20.27 -8.36
N LEU A 131 23.98 -21.38 -8.17
CA LEU A 131 25.44 -21.40 -8.17
C LEU A 131 25.98 -21.36 -9.61
N PHE A 132 26.93 -20.45 -9.87
CA PHE A 132 27.54 -20.34 -11.20
C PHE A 132 28.17 -21.66 -11.63
N GLY A 133 27.76 -22.16 -12.80
CA GLY A 133 28.18 -23.47 -13.34
C GLY A 133 27.22 -24.62 -12.98
N ASN A 134 26.23 -24.40 -12.11
CA ASN A 134 25.20 -25.40 -11.77
C ASN A 134 23.87 -24.71 -11.44
N MET A 135 23.33 -23.98 -12.44
CA MET A 135 22.10 -23.21 -12.31
C MET A 135 20.90 -24.02 -12.78
N ASP A 136 19.80 -23.96 -12.01
CA ASP A 136 18.50 -24.51 -12.38
C ASP A 136 17.66 -23.42 -13.08
N TYR A 137 17.58 -23.49 -14.40
CA TYR A 137 16.89 -22.48 -15.19
C TYR A 137 15.35 -22.54 -15.06
N ASP A 138 14.75 -23.68 -14.75
CA ASP A 138 13.31 -23.81 -14.53
C ASP A 138 12.91 -23.04 -13.25
N ILE A 139 13.77 -23.11 -12.21
CA ILE A 139 13.61 -22.28 -11.01
C ILE A 139 13.83 -20.80 -11.36
N TYR A 140 14.79 -20.47 -12.22
CA TYR A 140 15.00 -19.07 -12.63
C TYR A 140 13.78 -18.48 -13.34
N GLU A 141 13.19 -19.23 -14.27
CA GLU A 141 11.95 -18.82 -14.94
C GLU A 141 10.83 -18.59 -13.92
N SER A 142 10.66 -19.51 -12.97
CA SER A 142 9.68 -19.36 -11.89
C SER A 142 9.92 -18.10 -11.05
N VAL A 143 11.17 -17.76 -10.76
CA VAL A 143 11.53 -16.54 -10.01
C VAL A 143 11.17 -15.27 -10.81
N LEU A 144 11.41 -15.26 -12.12
CA LEU A 144 11.02 -14.14 -12.98
C LEU A 144 9.51 -14.01 -13.10
N MET A 145 8.80 -15.13 -13.24
CA MET A 145 7.33 -15.13 -13.28
C MET A 145 6.72 -14.52 -12.03
N VAL A 146 7.15 -14.96 -10.84
CA VAL A 146 6.61 -14.47 -9.56
C VAL A 146 7.05 -13.04 -9.27
N ASN A 147 8.35 -12.74 -9.40
CA ASN A 147 8.92 -11.49 -8.87
C ASN A 147 8.81 -10.31 -9.84
N THR A 148 8.63 -10.57 -11.15
CA THR A 148 8.68 -9.52 -12.20
C THR A 148 7.40 -9.47 -13.00
N ILE A 149 7.00 -10.59 -13.61
CA ILE A 149 5.85 -10.65 -14.53
C ILE A 149 4.55 -10.56 -13.76
N GLY A 150 4.41 -11.28 -12.63
CA GLY A 150 3.24 -11.22 -11.77
C GLY A 150 2.89 -9.79 -11.32
N PRO A 151 3.82 -9.01 -10.74
CA PRO A 151 3.58 -7.60 -10.40
C PRO A 151 3.13 -6.72 -11.57
N LEU A 152 3.66 -6.94 -12.78
CA LEU A 152 3.22 -6.24 -13.99
C LEU A 152 1.79 -6.60 -14.36
N LYS A 153 1.48 -7.91 -14.38
CA LYS A 153 0.14 -8.40 -14.68
C LYS A 153 -0.89 -7.92 -13.65
N MET A 154 -0.54 -7.92 -12.36
CA MET A 154 -1.38 -7.35 -11.31
C MET A 154 -1.65 -5.86 -11.55
N ALA A 155 -0.61 -5.08 -11.88
CA ALA A 155 -0.77 -3.66 -12.17
C ALA A 155 -1.67 -3.40 -13.39
N GLU A 156 -1.57 -4.24 -14.44
CA GLU A 156 -2.41 -4.15 -15.62
C GLU A 156 -3.88 -4.45 -15.31
N ALA A 157 -4.16 -5.59 -14.67
CA ALA A 157 -5.53 -6.04 -14.37
C ALA A 157 -6.23 -5.11 -13.37
N PHE A 158 -5.51 -4.64 -12.33
CA PHE A 158 -6.08 -3.78 -11.28
C PHE A 158 -5.93 -2.27 -11.55
N TYR A 159 -5.43 -1.88 -12.73
CA TYR A 159 -5.35 -0.46 -13.13
C TYR A 159 -6.70 0.28 -13.00
N PRO A 160 -7.84 -0.27 -13.44
CA PRO A 160 -9.14 0.41 -13.30
C PRO A 160 -9.52 0.67 -11.84
N HIS A 161 -9.23 -0.27 -10.94
CA HIS A 161 -9.50 -0.17 -9.50
C HIS A 161 -8.68 0.94 -8.85
N VAL A 162 -7.37 0.96 -9.15
CA VAL A 162 -6.45 1.99 -8.63
C VAL A 162 -6.79 3.36 -9.23
N LYS A 163 -7.12 3.44 -10.51
CA LYS A 163 -7.52 4.70 -11.16
C LYS A 163 -8.75 5.33 -10.50
N ASN A 164 -9.71 4.52 -10.07
CA ASN A 164 -10.99 4.96 -9.50
C ASN A 164 -10.95 5.16 -7.98
N SER A 165 -9.82 4.92 -7.32
CA SER A 165 -9.63 5.14 -5.88
C SER A 165 -9.17 6.58 -5.56
N GLU A 166 -9.01 6.90 -4.29
CA GLU A 166 -8.55 8.21 -3.83
C GLU A 166 -7.02 8.33 -3.83
N LEU A 167 -6.31 7.34 -3.24
CA LEU A 167 -4.85 7.44 -3.04
C LEU A 167 -4.04 7.07 -4.28
N LYS A 168 -4.56 6.21 -5.16
CA LYS A 168 -4.01 5.87 -6.48
C LYS A 168 -2.55 5.44 -6.44
N LYS A 169 -2.23 4.41 -5.65
CA LYS A 169 -0.86 3.93 -5.48
C LYS A 169 -0.68 2.49 -5.95
N ILE A 170 0.43 2.25 -6.67
CA ILE A 170 0.94 0.91 -6.98
C ILE A 170 2.35 0.80 -6.40
N VAL A 171 2.55 -0.11 -5.46
CA VAL A 171 3.84 -0.28 -4.80
C VAL A 171 4.28 -1.74 -4.86
N SER A 172 5.56 -1.95 -5.11
CA SER A 172 6.16 -3.28 -5.06
C SER A 172 7.21 -3.38 -3.95
N VAL A 173 7.17 -4.49 -3.21
CA VAL A 173 8.25 -4.86 -2.29
C VAL A 173 9.42 -5.37 -3.12
N SER A 174 10.43 -4.52 -3.26
CA SER A 174 11.69 -4.81 -3.93
C SER A 174 12.77 -5.17 -2.92
N SER A 175 14.02 -5.08 -3.30
CA SER A 175 15.17 -5.41 -2.45
C SER A 175 16.39 -4.60 -2.86
N SER A 176 17.22 -4.18 -1.90
CA SER A 176 18.54 -3.61 -2.22
C SER A 176 19.43 -4.57 -3.03
N GLU A 177 19.09 -5.86 -3.07
CA GLU A 177 19.74 -6.83 -3.95
C GLU A 177 19.37 -6.64 -5.43
N GLY A 178 18.26 -5.96 -5.76
CA GLY A 178 17.90 -5.54 -7.12
C GLY A 178 18.61 -4.26 -7.59
N SER A 179 19.48 -3.67 -6.77
CA SER A 179 20.26 -2.48 -7.11
C SER A 179 21.61 -2.86 -7.71
N ILE A 180 21.86 -2.50 -8.97
CA ILE A 180 23.15 -2.70 -9.65
C ILE A 180 24.24 -1.92 -8.91
N GLY A 181 23.98 -0.67 -8.56
CA GLY A 181 24.92 0.18 -7.83
C GLY A 181 25.27 -0.36 -6.45
N THR A 182 24.32 -0.95 -5.74
CA THR A 182 24.58 -1.63 -4.45
C THR A 182 25.39 -2.91 -4.66
N ALA A 183 25.12 -3.69 -5.71
CA ALA A 183 25.85 -4.90 -6.01
C ALA A 183 27.33 -4.63 -6.26
N PHE A 184 27.67 -3.59 -7.05
CA PHE A 184 29.05 -3.17 -7.25
C PHE A 184 29.77 -2.76 -5.96
N LYS A 185 29.10 -2.01 -5.09
CA LYS A 185 29.68 -1.55 -3.81
C LYS A 185 29.93 -2.71 -2.84
N ARG A 186 29.02 -3.69 -2.79
CA ARG A 186 29.16 -4.85 -1.88
C ARG A 186 30.13 -5.91 -2.38
N GLY A 187 30.36 -5.98 -3.69
CA GLY A 187 31.13 -7.04 -4.33
C GLY A 187 30.47 -8.41 -4.23
N GLY A 188 31.11 -9.42 -4.84
CA GLY A 188 30.66 -10.80 -4.80
C GLY A 188 29.45 -11.10 -5.69
N GLY A 189 29.59 -11.99 -6.68
CA GLY A 189 28.50 -12.51 -7.49
C GLY A 189 27.72 -13.59 -6.73
N ARG A 190 26.42 -13.40 -6.52
CA ARG A 190 25.54 -14.35 -5.83
C ARG A 190 24.08 -14.06 -6.16
N LEU A 191 23.20 -15.01 -5.84
CA LEU A 191 21.75 -14.84 -5.97
C LEU A 191 21.31 -14.36 -7.35
N PHE A 192 21.85 -14.97 -8.41
CA PHE A 192 21.65 -14.54 -9.79
C PHE A 192 20.17 -14.39 -10.14
N PHE A 193 19.33 -15.37 -9.77
CA PHE A 193 17.91 -15.39 -10.07
C PHE A 193 17.17 -14.27 -9.34
N TYR A 194 17.42 -14.18 -8.03
CA TYR A 194 16.76 -13.19 -7.20
C TYR A 194 17.15 -11.75 -7.58
N ARG A 195 18.46 -11.49 -7.69
CA ARG A 195 18.97 -10.16 -8.03
C ARG A 195 18.45 -9.68 -9.37
N SER A 196 18.58 -10.52 -10.42
CA SER A 196 18.11 -10.16 -11.76
C SER A 196 16.61 -9.95 -11.81
N SER A 197 15.81 -10.77 -11.10
CA SER A 197 14.36 -10.59 -11.03
C SER A 197 13.96 -9.29 -10.34
N LYS A 198 14.64 -8.90 -9.25
CA LYS A 198 14.35 -7.63 -8.56
C LYS A 198 14.85 -6.41 -9.34
N THR A 199 15.93 -6.55 -10.10
CA THR A 199 16.37 -5.50 -11.04
C THR A 199 15.36 -5.35 -12.19
N ALA A 200 14.86 -6.45 -12.74
CA ALA A 200 13.82 -6.44 -13.77
C ALA A 200 12.51 -5.85 -13.22
N LEU A 201 12.09 -6.22 -12.01
CA LEU A 201 10.94 -5.59 -11.32
C LEU A 201 11.12 -4.07 -11.20
N ASN A 202 12.30 -3.61 -10.78
CA ASN A 202 12.58 -2.17 -10.65
C ASN A 202 12.37 -1.45 -12.00
N MET A 203 12.85 -2.01 -13.11
CA MET A 203 12.64 -1.43 -14.44
C MET A 203 11.16 -1.44 -14.85
N VAL A 204 10.42 -2.51 -14.57
CA VAL A 204 8.97 -2.59 -14.79
C VAL A 204 8.26 -1.47 -14.02
N MET A 205 8.59 -1.27 -12.75
CA MET A 205 7.95 -0.24 -11.92
C MET A 205 8.30 1.18 -12.38
N VAL A 206 9.53 1.43 -12.86
CA VAL A 206 9.91 2.71 -13.47
C VAL A 206 9.08 2.99 -14.73
N ASN A 207 8.93 2.01 -15.62
CA ASN A 207 8.12 2.16 -16.83
C ASN A 207 6.64 2.43 -16.49
N LEU A 208 6.07 1.70 -15.51
CA LEU A 208 4.72 1.98 -15.03
C LEU A 208 4.59 3.39 -14.44
N ALA A 209 5.58 3.83 -13.66
CA ALA A 209 5.60 5.18 -13.09
C ALA A 209 5.55 6.26 -14.18
N LEU A 210 6.39 6.13 -15.21
CA LEU A 210 6.45 7.07 -16.32
C LEU A 210 5.14 7.08 -17.12
N GLN A 211 4.54 5.92 -17.37
CA GLN A 211 3.31 5.79 -18.13
C GLN A 211 2.08 6.28 -17.36
N LEU A 212 2.04 6.05 -16.03
CA LEU A 212 0.86 6.31 -15.21
C LEU A 212 0.87 7.68 -14.52
N LYS A 213 2.01 8.39 -14.53
CA LYS A 213 2.15 9.72 -13.93
C LYS A 213 1.08 10.71 -14.41
N SER A 214 0.86 10.81 -15.73
CA SER A 214 -0.15 11.70 -16.30
C SER A 214 -1.59 11.31 -16.00
N ARG A 215 -1.79 10.13 -15.43
CA ARG A 215 -3.10 9.60 -14.99
C ARG A 215 -3.31 9.78 -13.48
N GLY A 216 -2.38 10.45 -12.79
CA GLY A 216 -2.45 10.72 -11.36
C GLY A 216 -2.15 9.51 -10.48
N ILE A 217 -1.53 8.44 -11.01
CA ILE A 217 -1.18 7.24 -10.23
C ILE A 217 0.29 7.29 -9.86
N ALA A 218 0.56 7.15 -8.56
CA ALA A 218 1.90 7.07 -8.01
C ALA A 218 2.37 5.61 -7.99
N VAL A 219 3.59 5.37 -8.48
CA VAL A 219 4.20 4.04 -8.52
C VAL A 219 5.54 4.08 -7.80
N GLY A 220 5.81 3.09 -6.93
CA GLY A 220 7.07 3.08 -6.19
C GLY A 220 7.52 1.69 -5.74
N MET A 221 8.71 1.65 -5.17
CA MET A 221 9.34 0.44 -4.65
C MET A 221 9.87 0.69 -3.24
N VAL A 222 9.64 -0.28 -2.36
CA VAL A 222 10.14 -0.25 -0.99
C VAL A 222 11.03 -1.46 -0.71
N ASN A 223 12.09 -1.27 0.07
CA ASN A 223 13.00 -2.33 0.50
C ASN A 223 12.90 -2.51 2.02
N PRO A 224 12.55 -3.73 2.51
CA PRO A 224 12.40 -4.01 3.94
C PRO A 224 13.73 -4.04 4.72
N GLY A 225 14.85 -4.13 4.03
CA GLY A 225 16.13 -4.56 4.62
C GLY A 225 16.18 -6.07 4.81
N LEU A 226 17.18 -6.55 5.54
CA LEU A 226 17.29 -7.97 5.91
C LEU A 226 16.28 -8.25 7.03
N THR A 227 15.21 -8.96 6.70
CA THR A 227 14.06 -9.19 7.59
C THR A 227 13.94 -10.66 7.94
N ASP A 228 13.71 -10.96 9.23
CA ASP A 228 13.50 -12.30 9.74
C ASP A 228 12.17 -12.87 9.24
N THR A 229 12.29 -13.77 8.28
CA THR A 229 11.18 -14.49 7.66
C THR A 229 11.72 -15.80 7.08
N ASP A 230 10.85 -16.76 6.79
CA ASP A 230 11.20 -18.01 6.09
C ASP A 230 11.98 -17.80 4.78
N PHE A 231 11.96 -16.58 4.26
CA PHE A 231 12.67 -16.23 3.03
C PHE A 231 14.19 -16.19 3.20
N VAL A 232 14.68 -15.96 4.43
CA VAL A 232 16.10 -15.76 4.77
C VAL A 232 16.51 -16.45 6.06
N SER A 233 15.78 -17.46 6.53
CA SER A 233 15.94 -18.14 7.84
C SER A 233 17.37 -18.68 8.12
N ASP A 234 18.16 -18.92 7.09
CA ASP A 234 19.48 -19.58 7.22
C ASP A 234 20.66 -18.58 7.28
N MET A 235 20.40 -17.28 7.41
CA MET A 235 21.49 -16.28 7.43
C MET A 235 22.00 -15.99 8.84
N PRO A 236 23.32 -16.06 9.09
CA PRO A 236 23.92 -15.86 10.42
C PRO A 236 24.08 -14.39 10.82
N PHE A 237 23.23 -13.49 10.30
CA PHE A 237 23.30 -12.04 10.56
C PHE A 237 22.10 -11.57 11.37
N PRO A 238 22.24 -10.50 12.17
CA PRO A 238 21.11 -9.87 12.84
C PRO A 238 20.07 -9.44 11.80
N MET A 239 18.83 -9.89 11.98
CA MET A 239 17.71 -9.58 11.11
C MET A 239 16.73 -8.65 11.82
N ARG A 240 16.01 -7.85 11.04
CA ARG A 240 14.94 -6.99 11.53
C ARG A 240 13.68 -7.83 11.75
N SER A 241 12.88 -7.53 12.77
CA SER A 241 11.56 -8.15 12.87
C SER A 241 10.67 -7.73 11.68
N ALA A 242 9.75 -8.62 11.29
CA ALA A 242 8.78 -8.30 10.24
C ALA A 242 7.93 -7.06 10.62
N GLU A 243 7.56 -6.95 11.90
CA GLU A 243 6.81 -5.81 12.44
C GLU A 243 7.51 -4.47 12.18
N LEU A 244 8.79 -4.37 12.57
CA LEU A 244 9.56 -3.14 12.37
C LEU A 244 9.80 -2.85 10.88
N ALA A 245 10.10 -3.89 10.09
CA ALA A 245 10.33 -3.75 8.67
C ALA A 245 9.08 -3.23 7.93
N VAL A 246 7.91 -3.77 8.28
CA VAL A 246 6.63 -3.36 7.68
C VAL A 246 6.23 -1.96 8.14
N SER A 247 6.36 -1.63 9.42
CA SER A 247 6.09 -0.28 9.93
C SER A 247 6.93 0.77 9.20
N ASP A 248 8.23 0.50 8.96
CA ASP A 248 9.09 1.38 8.19
C ASP A 248 8.65 1.49 6.72
N MET A 249 8.27 0.37 6.09
CA MET A 249 7.78 0.39 4.71
C MET A 249 6.45 1.12 4.57
N ILE A 250 5.51 0.99 5.50
CA ILE A 250 4.24 1.74 5.48
C ILE A 250 4.52 3.24 5.51
N ARG A 251 5.37 3.72 6.43
CA ARG A 251 5.78 5.14 6.46
C ARG A 251 6.39 5.60 5.14
N ASN A 252 7.21 4.77 4.50
CA ASN A 252 7.79 5.08 3.20
C ASN A 252 6.75 5.09 2.08
N ILE A 253 5.79 4.16 2.08
CA ILE A 253 4.67 4.09 1.12
C ILE A 253 3.79 5.35 1.21
N GLU A 254 3.56 5.87 2.40
CA GLU A 254 2.82 7.12 2.60
C GLU A 254 3.47 8.31 1.88
N THR A 255 4.82 8.38 1.84
CA THR A 255 5.55 9.46 1.16
C THR A 255 5.53 9.36 -0.36
N ILE A 256 5.16 8.22 -0.94
CA ILE A 256 5.09 8.04 -2.39
C ILE A 256 3.91 8.82 -2.95
N SER A 257 4.18 9.68 -3.91
CA SER A 257 3.21 10.54 -4.60
C SER A 257 3.51 10.61 -6.10
N VAL A 258 2.65 11.26 -6.85
CA VAL A 258 2.86 11.50 -8.30
C VAL A 258 4.13 12.34 -8.55
N ASP A 259 4.49 13.23 -7.61
CA ASP A 259 5.64 14.11 -7.75
C ASP A 259 6.98 13.35 -7.65
N ASN A 260 7.02 12.33 -6.78
CA ASN A 260 8.19 11.47 -6.60
C ASN A 260 7.98 10.05 -7.13
N THR A 261 7.06 9.87 -8.09
CA THR A 261 6.79 8.55 -8.70
C THR A 261 8.09 7.93 -9.25
N ALA A 262 8.18 6.62 -9.27
CA ALA A 262 9.40 5.82 -9.41
C ALA A 262 10.34 5.86 -8.20
N ALA A 263 9.88 6.35 -7.03
CA ALA A 263 10.68 6.31 -5.82
C ALA A 263 11.10 4.87 -5.46
N TYR A 264 12.38 4.67 -5.17
CA TYR A 264 12.94 3.40 -4.70
C TYR A 264 13.56 3.63 -3.32
N ILE A 265 12.80 3.25 -2.27
CA ILE A 265 13.04 3.69 -0.90
C ILE A 265 13.48 2.52 -0.02
N ASN A 266 14.59 2.71 0.68
CA ASN A 266 15.06 1.77 1.69
C ASN A 266 14.25 1.89 2.99
N TYR A 267 14.23 0.86 3.84
CA TYR A 267 13.54 0.86 5.13
C TYR A 267 13.80 2.12 5.98
N ASN A 268 14.96 2.72 5.89
CA ASN A 268 15.35 3.92 6.64
C ASN A 268 14.97 5.25 5.97
N GLY A 269 14.08 5.23 4.98
CA GLY A 269 13.61 6.41 4.25
C GLY A 269 14.59 6.96 3.20
N LYS A 270 15.79 6.38 3.07
CA LYS A 270 16.78 6.85 2.09
C LYS A 270 16.55 6.20 0.72
N PRO A 271 16.87 6.89 -0.38
CA PRO A 271 16.82 6.28 -1.70
C PRO A 271 17.79 5.09 -1.81
N VAL A 272 17.35 4.04 -2.48
CA VAL A 272 18.23 2.94 -2.90
C VAL A 272 18.84 3.34 -4.24
N PRO A 273 20.17 3.24 -4.44
CA PRO A 273 20.75 3.52 -5.75
C PRO A 273 20.29 2.47 -6.79
N TRP A 274 20.23 2.90 -8.03
CA TRP A 274 19.85 2.01 -9.16
C TRP A 274 20.92 0.98 -9.50
#